data_cb10ac009a1f08db31f7fd9296ecee65
#
_entry.id   cb10ac009a1f08db31f7fd9296ecee65
#
_cell.length_a   1.000
_cell.length_b   1.000
_cell.length_c   1.000
_cell.angle_alpha   90.00
_cell.angle_beta   90.00
_cell.angle_gamma   90.00
#
_symmetry.space_group_name_H-M   'P 1'
#
loop_
_entity.id
_entity.type
_entity.pdbx_description
1 polymer ?
#
loop_
_entity_poly.entity_id
_entity_poly.type
_entity_poly.pdbx_seq_one_letter_code
_entity_poly.pdbx_strand_id
1 'polypeptide(L)'
;NYESVTFTVSDSKVDITAGKSKISLPNLPTVDFPYMDVEDLGEKKDIASDDMVNIISITSFAMAYQDARHFLNGLHLCTEDGKIVSVCTDGHRLAKYKSLVNGDEDLSIIIPRKAILEINRILNSFSDSSQTLMKYSYNSKIFNIQINDYLIISKLIEGNYPNFNKV
;
A
#
# COMPACT_ATOMS: atom_id res chain seq x y z
N ASN A 1 -21.71 -5.63 -27.37
CA ASN A 1 -21.46 -6.70 -26.39
C ASN A 1 -20.89 -7.91 -27.13
N TYR A 2 -19.74 -8.43 -26.71
CA TYR A 2 -19.15 -9.65 -27.24
C TYR A 2 -19.35 -10.77 -26.22
N GLU A 3 -19.74 -11.98 -26.68
CA GLU A 3 -19.97 -13.13 -25.80
C GLU A 3 -18.66 -13.73 -25.26
N SER A 4 -17.56 -13.51 -25.99
CA SER A 4 -16.24 -14.03 -25.58
C SER A 4 -15.11 -13.15 -26.11
N VAL A 5 -13.99 -13.16 -25.38
CA VAL A 5 -12.71 -12.59 -25.78
C VAL A 5 -11.69 -13.72 -25.75
N THR A 6 -10.99 -13.93 -26.86
CA THR A 6 -9.96 -14.96 -26.98
C THR A 6 -8.58 -14.33 -26.97
N PHE A 7 -7.70 -14.85 -26.11
CA PHE A 7 -6.29 -14.47 -26.03
C PHE A 7 -5.45 -15.61 -26.60
N THR A 8 -4.65 -15.31 -27.62
CA THR A 8 -3.67 -16.26 -28.18
C THR A 8 -2.29 -15.73 -27.92
N VAL A 9 -1.54 -16.41 -27.05
CA VAL A 9 -0.20 -16.01 -26.62
C VAL A 9 0.84 -16.77 -27.46
N SER A 10 1.83 -16.03 -27.98
CA SER A 10 3.04 -16.56 -28.60
C SER A 10 4.27 -15.96 -27.94
N ASP A 11 5.46 -16.39 -28.30
CA ASP A 11 6.71 -15.94 -27.65
C ASP A 11 6.94 -14.43 -27.70
N SER A 12 6.42 -13.73 -28.72
CA SER A 12 6.71 -12.30 -28.94
C SER A 12 5.46 -11.42 -28.93
N LYS A 13 4.24 -12.00 -28.90
CA LYS A 13 3.01 -11.21 -28.98
C LYS A 13 1.81 -11.94 -28.39
N VAL A 14 0.80 -11.15 -28.05
CA VAL A 14 -0.54 -11.61 -27.68
C VAL A 14 -1.53 -11.09 -28.73
N ASP A 15 -2.25 -11.98 -29.38
CA ASP A 15 -3.38 -11.66 -30.25
C ASP A 15 -4.68 -11.75 -29.44
N ILE A 16 -5.44 -10.66 -29.41
CA ILE A 16 -6.73 -10.55 -28.72
C ILE A 16 -7.83 -10.45 -29.77
N THR A 17 -8.80 -11.35 -29.72
CA THR A 17 -9.91 -11.39 -30.68
C THR A 17 -11.25 -11.31 -29.96
N ALA A 18 -12.12 -10.40 -30.40
CA ALA A 18 -13.47 -10.24 -29.88
C ALA A 18 -14.42 -9.96 -31.06
N GLY A 19 -15.22 -10.96 -31.44
CA GLY A 19 -16.06 -10.90 -32.62
C GLY A 19 -15.22 -10.60 -33.89
N LYS A 20 -15.45 -9.47 -34.56
CA LYS A 20 -14.71 -9.05 -35.76
C LYS A 20 -13.44 -8.21 -35.43
N SER A 21 -13.25 -7.85 -34.20
CA SER A 21 -12.11 -7.03 -33.77
C SER A 21 -10.91 -7.94 -33.44
N LYS A 22 -9.75 -7.55 -33.96
CA LYS A 22 -8.47 -8.21 -33.66
C LYS A 22 -7.43 -7.16 -33.30
N ILE A 23 -6.72 -7.38 -32.17
CA ILE A 23 -5.63 -6.55 -31.68
C ILE A 23 -4.43 -7.45 -31.48
N SER A 24 -3.26 -7.00 -31.91
CA SER A 24 -2.00 -7.69 -31.68
C SER A 24 -1.09 -6.76 -30.85
N LEU A 25 -0.62 -7.24 -29.70
CA LEU A 25 0.24 -6.50 -28.79
C LEU A 25 1.57 -7.25 -28.61
N PRO A 26 2.72 -6.58 -28.60
CA PRO A 26 3.96 -7.21 -28.20
C PRO A 26 3.89 -7.59 -26.72
N ASN A 27 4.49 -8.73 -26.36
CA ASN A 27 4.64 -9.15 -24.96
C ASN A 27 6.14 -9.15 -24.58
N LEU A 28 6.38 -9.11 -23.27
CA LEU A 28 7.67 -9.34 -22.69
C LEU A 28 7.73 -10.76 -22.08
N PRO A 29 8.93 -11.38 -22.03
CA PRO A 29 9.10 -12.64 -21.36
C PRO A 29 8.69 -12.58 -19.89
N THR A 30 8.02 -13.60 -19.39
CA THR A 30 7.60 -13.66 -17.98
C THR A 30 8.74 -13.64 -16.99
N VAL A 31 9.93 -14.08 -17.43
CA VAL A 31 11.14 -14.06 -16.58
C VAL A 31 11.61 -12.62 -16.25
N ASP A 32 11.22 -11.64 -17.07
CA ASP A 32 11.55 -10.23 -16.86
C ASP A 32 10.57 -9.52 -15.92
N PHE A 33 9.48 -10.20 -15.52
CA PHE A 33 8.55 -9.64 -14.58
C PHE A 33 9.16 -9.60 -13.17
N PRO A 34 9.24 -8.42 -12.53
CA PRO A 34 9.85 -8.30 -11.21
C PRO A 34 9.00 -9.02 -10.16
N TYR A 35 9.51 -10.14 -9.69
CA TYR A 35 8.91 -10.85 -8.56
C TYR A 35 9.36 -10.21 -7.25
N MET A 36 8.40 -9.99 -6.35
CA MET A 36 8.71 -9.73 -4.94
C MET A 36 8.64 -11.06 -4.21
N ASP A 37 9.70 -11.40 -3.49
CA ASP A 37 9.70 -12.55 -2.60
C ASP A 37 8.72 -12.27 -1.44
N VAL A 38 7.69 -13.09 -1.35
CA VAL A 38 6.59 -12.94 -0.39
C VAL A 38 6.55 -14.08 0.64
N GLU A 39 7.61 -14.90 0.70
CA GLU A 39 7.62 -16.09 1.56
C GLU A 39 7.61 -15.75 3.06
N ASP A 40 8.17 -14.60 3.45
CA ASP A 40 8.13 -14.13 4.84
C ASP A 40 7.50 -12.75 4.95
N LEU A 41 6.20 -12.71 5.03
CA LEU A 41 5.43 -11.46 5.17
C LEU A 41 5.18 -11.04 6.63
N GLY A 42 5.71 -11.78 7.60
CA GLY A 42 5.47 -11.54 9.01
C GLY A 42 4.10 -12.01 9.51
N GLU A 43 3.83 -11.79 10.78
CA GLU A 43 2.57 -12.17 11.42
C GLU A 43 1.41 -11.33 10.91
N LYS A 44 0.32 -12.00 10.49
CA LYS A 44 -0.89 -11.32 10.01
C LYS A 44 -1.71 -10.79 11.17
N LYS A 45 -2.07 -9.51 11.09
CA LYS A 45 -2.88 -8.78 12.07
C LYS A 45 -4.17 -8.28 11.43
N ASP A 46 -5.23 -8.31 12.21
CA ASP A 46 -6.52 -7.79 11.77
C ASP A 46 -6.64 -6.28 12.07
N ILE A 47 -7.25 -5.56 11.15
CA ILE A 47 -7.60 -4.15 11.30
C ILE A 47 -8.93 -3.86 10.61
N ALA A 48 -9.77 -3.05 11.23
CA ALA A 48 -11.01 -2.62 10.60
C ALA A 48 -10.72 -1.61 9.46
N SER A 49 -11.54 -1.64 8.41
CA SER A 49 -11.43 -0.73 7.27
C SER A 49 -11.45 0.74 7.70
N ASP A 50 -12.36 1.11 8.60
CA ASP A 50 -12.51 2.48 9.07
C ASP A 50 -11.27 2.97 9.82
N ASP A 51 -10.64 2.10 10.62
CA ASP A 51 -9.40 2.44 11.31
C ASP A 51 -8.26 2.68 10.32
N MET A 52 -8.12 1.84 9.30
CA MET A 52 -7.10 2.02 8.27
C MET A 52 -7.35 3.27 7.42
N VAL A 53 -8.61 3.56 7.06
CA VAL A 53 -8.99 4.81 6.38
C VAL A 53 -8.57 6.01 7.21
N ASN A 54 -8.86 6.03 8.52
CA ASN A 54 -8.48 7.13 9.40
C ASN A 54 -6.96 7.28 9.53
N ILE A 55 -6.24 6.17 9.75
CA ILE A 55 -4.77 6.14 9.83
C ILE A 55 -4.13 6.79 8.59
N ILE A 56 -4.69 6.52 7.42
CA ILE A 56 -4.15 7.03 6.16
C ILE A 56 -4.65 8.45 5.86
N SER A 57 -5.97 8.67 5.84
CA SER A 57 -6.57 9.88 5.28
C SER A 57 -6.26 11.13 6.11
N ILE A 58 -6.19 10.99 7.44
CA ILE A 58 -5.97 12.11 8.36
C ILE A 58 -4.55 12.68 8.24
N THR A 59 -3.55 11.88 7.81
CA THR A 59 -2.15 12.31 7.80
C THR A 59 -1.53 12.40 6.40
N SER A 60 -2.01 11.64 5.44
CA SER A 60 -1.36 11.47 4.13
C SER A 60 -1.19 12.76 3.31
N PHE A 61 -2.01 13.79 3.55
CA PHE A 61 -1.90 15.08 2.88
C PHE A 61 -0.59 15.82 3.21
N ALA A 62 0.04 15.50 4.35
CA ALA A 62 1.29 16.10 4.79
C ALA A 62 2.55 15.33 4.32
N MET A 63 2.40 14.20 3.61
CA MET A 63 3.54 13.50 3.03
C MET A 63 4.28 14.36 2.01
N ALA A 64 5.62 14.34 2.06
CA ALA A 64 6.43 14.94 1.03
C ALA A 64 6.24 14.25 -0.35
N TYR A 65 6.61 14.95 -1.39
CA TYR A 65 6.63 14.44 -2.76
C TYR A 65 7.96 14.78 -3.43
N GLN A 66 8.71 13.75 -3.81
CA GLN A 66 10.03 13.89 -4.45
C GLN A 66 11.05 14.69 -3.62
N ASP A 67 10.98 14.61 -2.28
CA ASP A 67 11.96 15.22 -1.39
C ASP A 67 13.26 14.38 -1.38
N ALA A 68 14.41 15.05 -1.33
CA ALA A 68 15.72 14.38 -1.22
C ALA A 68 15.85 13.57 0.09
N ARG A 69 15.13 13.96 1.12
CA ARG A 69 14.98 13.21 2.38
C ARG A 69 13.97 12.10 2.16
N HIS A 70 14.41 10.95 1.64
CA HIS A 70 13.55 9.86 1.17
C HIS A 70 12.52 9.40 2.22
N PHE A 71 12.89 9.41 3.51
CA PHE A 71 12.02 9.01 4.61
C PHE A 71 10.79 9.91 4.78
N LEU A 72 10.75 11.12 4.20
CA LEU A 72 9.57 12.00 4.21
C LEU A 72 8.57 11.66 3.08
N ASN A 73 9.00 10.91 2.06
CA ASN A 73 8.13 10.53 0.93
C ASN A 73 7.22 9.33 1.25
N GLY A 74 6.84 9.17 2.51
CA GLY A 74 5.99 8.10 2.98
C GLY A 74 5.24 8.44 4.25
N LEU A 75 4.36 7.54 4.66
CA LEU A 75 3.66 7.57 5.92
C LEU A 75 4.46 6.75 6.94
N HIS A 76 4.86 7.39 8.03
CA HIS A 76 5.45 6.71 9.18
C HIS A 76 4.34 6.12 10.05
N LEU A 77 4.39 4.82 10.24
CA LEU A 77 3.50 4.07 11.11
C LEU A 77 4.32 3.54 12.28
N CYS A 78 3.95 3.92 13.49
CA CYS A 78 4.65 3.50 14.71
C CYS A 78 3.69 3.25 15.86
N THR A 79 4.20 2.77 16.98
CA THR A 79 3.43 2.61 18.21
C THR A 79 3.87 3.63 19.26
N GLU A 80 2.90 4.33 19.84
CA GLU A 80 3.07 5.18 21.03
C GLU A 80 2.02 4.80 22.08
N ASP A 81 2.46 4.55 23.31
CA ASP A 81 1.61 4.13 24.43
C ASP A 81 0.70 2.93 24.06
N GLY A 82 1.25 1.94 23.34
CA GLY A 82 0.54 0.75 22.90
C GLY A 82 -0.48 0.97 21.78
N LYS A 83 -0.54 2.16 21.17
CA LYS A 83 -1.48 2.49 20.09
C LYS A 83 -0.75 2.79 18.78
N ILE A 84 -1.37 2.41 17.66
CA ILE A 84 -0.86 2.76 16.33
C ILE A 84 -0.97 4.27 16.13
N VAL A 85 0.14 4.86 15.73
CA VAL A 85 0.25 6.27 15.38
C VAL A 85 0.73 6.39 13.94
N SER A 86 0.06 7.22 13.15
CA SER A 86 0.52 7.61 11.82
C SER A 86 1.03 9.05 11.83
N VAL A 87 2.14 9.27 11.15
CA VAL A 87 2.77 10.60 11.04
C VAL A 87 3.22 10.84 9.62
N CYS A 88 2.93 12.03 9.10
CA CYS A 88 3.44 12.52 7.84
C CYS A 88 3.94 13.95 7.99
N THR A 89 5.05 14.28 7.33
CA THR A 89 5.57 15.64 7.25
C THR A 89 6.33 15.86 5.94
N ASP A 90 6.34 17.08 5.44
CA ASP A 90 7.18 17.55 4.33
C ASP A 90 8.27 18.52 4.81
N GLY A 91 8.41 18.69 6.14
CA GLY A 91 9.35 19.63 6.76
C GLY A 91 8.80 21.03 6.96
N HIS A 92 7.60 21.35 6.43
CA HIS A 92 6.91 22.65 6.61
C HIS A 92 5.62 22.49 7.42
N ARG A 93 5.00 21.32 7.34
CA ARG A 93 3.81 20.95 8.09
C ARG A 93 3.94 19.51 8.57
N LEU A 94 3.23 19.19 9.63
CA LEU A 94 3.18 17.86 10.22
C LEU A 94 1.74 17.50 10.54
N ALA A 95 1.36 16.27 10.20
CA ALA A 95 0.11 15.66 10.60
C ALA A 95 0.41 14.40 11.42
N LYS A 96 -0.21 14.30 12.59
CA LYS A 96 -0.10 13.14 13.49
C LYS A 96 -1.50 12.68 13.89
N TYR A 97 -1.74 11.39 13.81
CA TYR A 97 -2.98 10.77 14.25
C TYR A 97 -2.66 9.56 15.12
N LYS A 98 -3.23 9.52 16.32
CA LYS A 98 -3.16 8.38 17.25
C LYS A 98 -4.49 7.64 17.19
N SER A 99 -4.46 6.41 16.70
CA SER A 99 -5.64 5.56 16.57
C SER A 99 -6.01 4.91 17.91
N LEU A 100 -7.16 4.24 17.95
CA LEU A 100 -7.56 3.39 19.08
C LEU A 100 -7.04 1.95 18.93
N VAL A 101 -6.48 1.60 17.77
CA VAL A 101 -5.96 0.27 17.47
C VAL A 101 -4.67 0.03 18.24
N ASN A 102 -4.54 -1.15 18.85
CA ASN A 102 -3.30 -1.54 19.51
C ASN A 102 -2.22 -1.81 18.46
N GLY A 103 -1.01 -1.34 18.73
CA GLY A 103 0.18 -1.59 17.93
C GLY A 103 1.18 -2.48 18.66
N ASP A 104 2.07 -3.11 17.91
CA ASP A 104 3.21 -3.84 18.49
C ASP A 104 4.22 -2.85 19.06
N GLU A 105 4.92 -3.21 20.12
CA GLU A 105 5.92 -2.34 20.74
C GLU A 105 7.02 -1.90 19.77
N ASP A 106 7.40 -2.78 18.84
CA ASP A 106 8.48 -2.54 17.87
C ASP A 106 8.00 -1.97 16.52
N LEU A 107 6.70 -1.61 16.38
CA LEU A 107 6.22 -1.06 15.13
C LEU A 107 6.87 0.31 14.88
N SER A 108 7.67 0.39 13.83
CA SER A 108 8.23 1.64 13.31
C SER A 108 8.63 1.42 11.86
N ILE A 109 7.73 1.74 10.94
CA ILE A 109 7.91 1.51 9.49
C ILE A 109 7.52 2.75 8.71
N ILE A 110 8.13 2.93 7.52
CA ILE A 110 7.79 4.02 6.60
C ILE A 110 7.24 3.40 5.32
N ILE A 111 5.94 3.55 5.12
CA ILE A 111 5.23 3.03 3.95
C ILE A 111 5.30 4.08 2.83
N PRO A 112 5.81 3.73 1.63
CA PRO A 112 5.97 4.69 0.54
C PRO A 112 4.66 5.35 0.14
N ARG A 113 4.73 6.64 -0.24
CA ARG A 113 3.59 7.43 -0.70
C ARG A 113 2.74 6.72 -1.76
N LYS A 114 3.39 6.05 -2.74
CA LYS A 114 2.68 5.34 -3.81
C LYS A 114 1.79 4.22 -3.26
N ALA A 115 2.29 3.44 -2.31
CA ALA A 115 1.51 2.38 -1.66
C ALA A 115 0.35 2.95 -0.86
N ILE A 116 0.59 4.02 -0.07
CA ILE A 116 -0.46 4.69 0.71
C ILE A 116 -1.58 5.22 -0.18
N LEU A 117 -1.26 5.88 -1.30
CA LEU A 117 -2.27 6.40 -2.21
C LEU A 117 -3.08 5.28 -2.86
N GLU A 118 -2.46 4.15 -3.20
CA GLU A 118 -3.15 3.02 -3.80
C GLU A 118 -4.06 2.30 -2.78
N ILE A 119 -3.58 2.09 -1.55
CA ILE A 119 -4.40 1.55 -0.47
C ILE A 119 -5.62 2.44 -0.24
N ASN A 120 -5.43 3.76 -0.13
CA ASN A 120 -6.51 4.72 0.07
C ASN A 120 -7.52 4.70 -1.10
N ARG A 121 -7.04 4.58 -2.33
CA ARG A 121 -7.90 4.46 -3.52
C ARG A 121 -8.78 3.22 -3.47
N ILE A 122 -8.21 2.08 -3.09
CA ILE A 122 -8.94 0.82 -2.98
C ILE A 122 -9.95 0.90 -1.83
N LEU A 123 -9.55 1.38 -0.65
CA LEU A 123 -10.45 1.55 0.49
C LEU A 123 -11.67 2.41 0.15
N ASN A 124 -11.44 3.53 -0.55
CA ASN A 124 -12.53 4.42 -0.95
C ASN A 124 -13.41 3.86 -2.11
N SER A 125 -12.98 2.80 -2.79
CA SER A 125 -13.80 2.14 -3.82
C SER A 125 -14.88 1.22 -3.23
N PHE A 126 -14.74 0.83 -1.97
CA PHE A 126 -15.72 0.04 -1.23
C PHE A 126 -16.64 0.96 -0.43
N SER A 127 -17.48 1.71 -1.11
CA SER A 127 -18.35 2.75 -0.51
C SER A 127 -19.56 2.24 0.26
N ASP A 128 -19.68 0.96 0.55
CA ASP A 128 -20.77 0.37 1.33
C ASP A 128 -20.25 -0.28 2.63
N SER A 129 -20.35 0.44 3.66
CA SER A 129 -20.69 0.32 5.11
C SER A 129 -20.77 -1.07 5.75
N SER A 130 -20.04 -2.06 5.33
CA SER A 130 -19.71 -3.18 6.19
C SER A 130 -18.26 -3.02 6.66
N GLN A 131 -18.06 -2.87 7.98
CA GLN A 131 -16.74 -2.95 8.58
C GLN A 131 -16.04 -4.22 8.08
N THR A 132 -15.23 -4.07 7.03
CA THR A 132 -14.49 -5.19 6.49
C THR A 132 -13.24 -5.35 7.33
N LEU A 133 -13.07 -6.52 7.93
CA LEU A 133 -11.81 -6.88 8.55
C LEU A 133 -10.77 -7.11 7.47
N MET A 134 -9.70 -6.35 7.54
CA MET A 134 -8.54 -6.48 6.66
C MET A 134 -7.41 -7.13 7.43
N LYS A 135 -6.50 -7.73 6.70
CA LYS A 135 -5.28 -8.30 7.28
C LYS A 135 -4.07 -7.53 6.76
N TYR A 136 -3.21 -7.13 7.68
CA TYR A 136 -1.92 -6.56 7.33
C TYR A 136 -0.80 -7.31 8.02
N SER A 137 0.38 -7.24 7.47
CA SER A 137 1.59 -7.68 8.13
C SER A 137 2.80 -6.90 7.61
N TYR A 138 3.89 -6.96 8.35
CA TYR A 138 5.12 -6.28 7.99
C TYR A 138 6.33 -7.01 8.55
N ASN A 139 7.45 -6.76 7.94
CA ASN A 139 8.77 -7.09 8.46
C ASN A 139 9.69 -5.88 8.28
N SER A 140 11.00 -6.03 8.43
CA SER A 140 11.96 -4.93 8.28
C SER A 140 12.05 -4.33 6.85
N LYS A 141 11.50 -4.99 5.83
CA LYS A 141 11.66 -4.61 4.42
C LYS A 141 10.35 -4.41 3.68
N ILE A 142 9.29 -5.06 4.11
CA ILE A 142 8.04 -5.20 3.36
C ILE A 142 6.86 -4.92 4.28
N PHE A 143 5.89 -4.18 3.76
CA PHE A 143 4.54 -4.06 4.27
C PHE A 143 3.57 -4.70 3.29
N ASN A 144 2.61 -5.45 3.78
CA ASN A 144 1.52 -5.94 2.97
C ASN A 144 0.17 -5.75 3.66
N ILE A 145 -0.86 -5.61 2.83
CA ILE A 145 -2.25 -5.51 3.29
C ILE A 145 -3.16 -6.26 2.31
N GLN A 146 -4.04 -7.07 2.86
CA GLN A 146 -5.09 -7.76 2.13
C GLN A 146 -6.43 -7.08 2.41
N ILE A 147 -7.08 -6.61 1.36
CA ILE A 147 -8.37 -5.92 1.38
C ILE A 147 -9.29 -6.69 0.43
N ASN A 148 -10.20 -7.50 0.96
CA ASN A 148 -11.02 -8.44 0.16
C ASN A 148 -10.11 -9.30 -0.76
N ASP A 149 -10.31 -9.22 -2.07
CA ASP A 149 -9.54 -9.94 -3.09
C ASP A 149 -8.24 -9.22 -3.52
N TYR A 150 -7.98 -8.01 -2.97
CA TYR A 150 -6.76 -7.26 -3.27
C TYR A 150 -5.66 -7.58 -2.26
N LEU A 151 -4.49 -7.93 -2.76
CA LEU A 151 -3.26 -8.02 -1.99
C LEU A 151 -2.29 -6.95 -2.48
N ILE A 152 -1.95 -6.02 -1.61
CA ILE A 152 -0.96 -4.99 -1.89
C ILE A 152 0.30 -5.31 -1.10
N ILE A 153 1.43 -5.38 -1.78
CA ILE A 153 2.73 -5.60 -1.20
C ILE A 153 3.63 -4.43 -1.59
N SER A 154 4.27 -3.83 -0.62
CA SER A 154 5.17 -2.69 -0.82
C SER A 154 6.48 -2.87 -0.08
N LYS A 155 7.59 -2.56 -0.73
CA LYS A 155 8.85 -2.35 -0.01
C LYS A 155 8.70 -1.13 0.89
N LEU A 156 9.33 -1.18 2.06
CA LEU A 156 9.40 -0.06 2.98
C LEU A 156 10.51 0.92 2.57
N ILE A 157 10.38 2.17 3.00
CA ILE A 157 11.47 3.14 2.87
C ILE A 157 12.42 2.91 4.05
N GLU A 158 13.70 2.69 3.73
CA GLU A 158 14.75 2.58 4.73
C GLU A 158 15.11 3.95 5.30
N GLY A 159 15.40 4.00 6.60
CA GLY A 159 15.84 5.21 7.30
C GLY A 159 15.10 5.46 8.59
N ASN A 160 15.56 6.47 9.32
CA ASN A 160 14.94 6.91 10.56
C ASN A 160 14.01 8.10 10.30
N TYR A 161 12.75 7.95 10.67
CA TYR A 161 11.83 9.09 10.62
C TYR A 161 12.22 10.15 11.64
N PRO A 162 12.09 11.47 11.35
CA PRO A 162 12.42 12.53 12.28
C PRO A 162 11.66 12.41 13.60
N ASN A 163 12.30 12.84 14.70
CA ASN A 163 11.61 12.87 15.97
C ASN A 163 10.55 13.99 15.97
N PHE A 164 9.33 13.60 15.67
CA PHE A 164 8.17 14.48 15.54
C PHE A 164 7.58 14.96 16.89
N ASN A 165 8.07 14.44 18.01
CA ASN A 165 7.67 14.89 19.34
C ASN A 165 8.46 16.11 19.81
N LYS A 166 9.42 16.59 19.00
CA LYS A 166 10.23 17.79 19.28
C LYS A 166 9.77 19.02 18.51
N VAL A 167 8.66 18.92 17.80
CA VAL A 167 8.09 20.01 16.98
C VAL A 167 7.02 20.75 17.78
#